data_1d1d66ea09e09f5d0d2670f82dd1ed3b
#
_entry.id   1d1d66ea09e09f5d0d2670f82dd1ed3b
#
_cell.length_a   1.000
_cell.length_b   1.000
_cell.length_c   1.000
_cell.angle_alpha   90.00
_cell.angle_beta   90.00
_cell.angle_gamma   90.00
#
_symmetry.space_group_name_H-M   'P 1'
#
loop_
_entity.id
_entity.type
_entity.pdbx_description
1 polymer ?
#
loop_
_entity_poly.entity_id
_entity_poly.type
_entity_poly.pdbx_seq_one_letter_code
_entity_poly.pdbx_strand_id
1 'polypeptide(L)'
;MSDVTDELDDSPILEEVLGDALDKLRVFHAKLAEEGEPRGLIGPRDVGIIWERHILNSAAIVPFVRESTANKQFKTVADIGSGGGFPGIVAAACLPDHQFTLVEPMERRIEWLNECVADMELENVTVVRARANEMIEAIVGASGTQGGNHGNGNARNGRNSRNSKGGRNGRGAVARGPVLDLDGKPIQARHPFAVVTCRAVAPMTKLSGWTLPLLERGGCLVALKGRSAQE
;
A
#
# COMPACT_ATOMS: atom_id res chain seq x y z
N MET A 1 7.81 27.99 21.78
CA MET A 1 6.98 26.93 21.15
C MET A 1 5.95 26.59 22.19
N SER A 2 4.67 26.79 21.93
CA SER A 2 3.60 26.34 22.83
C SER A 2 3.58 24.83 22.77
N ASP A 3 3.77 24.16 23.93
CA ASP A 3 3.53 22.73 24.07
C ASP A 3 2.06 22.49 23.73
N VAL A 4 1.79 22.11 22.51
CA VAL A 4 0.47 21.66 22.09
C VAL A 4 0.38 20.20 22.51
N THR A 5 -0.28 19.96 23.63
CA THR A 5 -0.56 18.61 24.14
C THR A 5 -1.77 18.07 23.39
N ASP A 6 -1.71 16.84 22.92
CA ASP A 6 -2.86 16.16 22.31
C ASP A 6 -3.90 15.80 23.39
N GLU A 7 -5.17 16.07 23.13
CA GLU A 7 -6.26 15.90 24.09
C GLU A 7 -6.41 14.46 24.59
N LEU A 8 -5.90 13.48 23.87
CA LEU A 8 -6.01 12.07 24.19
C LEU A 8 -4.73 11.44 24.76
N ASP A 9 -3.63 12.18 24.94
CA ASP A 9 -2.33 11.62 25.35
C ASP A 9 -2.40 10.68 26.55
N ASP A 10 -3.22 11.01 27.56
CA ASP A 10 -3.41 10.21 28.77
C ASP A 10 -4.78 9.49 28.82
N SER A 11 -5.48 9.41 27.70
CA SER A 11 -6.80 8.80 27.66
C SER A 11 -6.73 7.26 27.72
N PRO A 12 -7.50 6.61 28.60
CA PRO A 12 -7.57 5.15 28.67
C PRO A 12 -8.12 4.50 27.39
N ILE A 13 -8.78 5.25 26.54
CA ILE A 13 -9.28 4.77 25.24
C ILE A 13 -8.14 4.29 24.33
N LEU A 14 -6.93 4.85 24.48
CA LEU A 14 -5.78 4.44 23.70
C LEU A 14 -5.38 3.00 24.01
N GLU A 15 -5.33 2.63 25.30
CA GLU A 15 -5.05 1.27 25.72
C GLU A 15 -6.16 0.31 25.28
N GLU A 16 -7.42 0.71 25.44
CA GLU A 16 -8.58 -0.11 25.06
C GLU A 16 -8.61 -0.43 23.57
N VAL A 17 -8.30 0.56 22.71
CA VAL A 17 -8.40 0.42 21.25
C VAL A 17 -7.14 -0.15 20.63
N LEU A 18 -5.96 0.25 21.12
CA LEU A 18 -4.67 -0.04 20.48
C LEU A 18 -3.92 -1.22 21.13
N GLY A 19 -4.23 -1.53 22.40
CA GLY A 19 -3.63 -2.65 23.13
C GLY A 19 -2.11 -2.69 23.00
N ASP A 20 -1.56 -3.85 22.67
CA ASP A 20 -0.11 -4.09 22.53
C ASP A 20 0.59 -3.17 21.47
N ALA A 21 -0.17 -2.54 20.59
CA ALA A 21 0.38 -1.60 19.62
C ALA A 21 0.64 -0.20 20.19
N LEU A 22 0.12 0.11 21.37
CA LEU A 22 0.12 1.48 21.93
C LEU A 22 1.55 2.04 22.06
N ASP A 23 2.50 1.28 22.59
CA ASP A 23 3.87 1.76 22.79
C ASP A 23 4.53 2.15 21.47
N LYS A 24 4.40 1.33 20.44
CA LYS A 24 4.88 1.64 19.09
C LYS A 24 4.19 2.86 18.51
N LEU A 25 2.88 3.00 18.73
CA LEU A 25 2.10 4.13 18.23
C LEU A 25 2.37 5.43 19.00
N ARG A 26 2.83 5.37 20.26
CA ARG A 26 3.37 6.54 20.98
C ARG A 26 4.65 7.08 20.34
N VAL A 27 5.53 6.21 19.86
CA VAL A 27 6.72 6.61 19.08
C VAL A 27 6.29 7.33 17.81
N PHE A 28 5.34 6.78 17.09
CA PHE A 28 4.80 7.39 15.88
C PHE A 28 4.11 8.73 16.12
N HIS A 29 3.30 8.82 17.19
CA HIS A 29 2.64 10.05 17.60
C HIS A 29 3.65 11.16 17.92
N ALA A 30 4.66 10.85 18.74
CA ALA A 30 5.69 11.82 19.11
C ALA A 30 6.45 12.36 17.88
N LYS A 31 6.81 11.47 16.96
CA LYS A 31 7.47 11.87 15.71
C LYS A 31 6.55 12.72 14.83
N LEU A 32 5.26 12.42 14.75
CA LEU A 32 4.28 13.23 14.02
C LEU A 32 4.07 14.61 14.66
N ALA A 33 4.05 14.69 15.99
CA ALA A 33 3.91 15.95 16.72
C ALA A 33 5.10 16.88 16.47
N GLU A 34 6.31 16.33 16.39
CA GLU A 34 7.53 17.09 16.15
C GLU A 34 7.73 17.46 14.67
N GLU A 35 7.57 16.50 13.77
CA GLU A 35 8.00 16.64 12.38
C GLU A 35 6.86 16.66 11.36
N GLY A 36 5.64 16.28 11.76
CA GLY A 36 4.53 16.04 10.82
C GLY A 36 4.06 17.28 10.08
N GLU A 37 3.90 18.41 10.76
CA GLU A 37 3.55 19.69 10.14
C GLU A 37 4.69 20.25 9.28
N PRO A 38 5.95 20.37 9.77
CA PRO A 38 7.06 20.83 8.97
C PRO A 38 7.29 20.05 7.68
N ARG A 39 7.07 18.74 7.71
CA ARG A 39 7.18 17.87 6.53
C ARG A 39 5.92 17.87 5.64
N GLY A 40 4.84 18.56 6.06
CA GLY A 40 3.56 18.61 5.33
C GLY A 40 2.85 17.26 5.27
N LEU A 41 2.93 16.48 6.34
CA LEU A 41 2.28 15.18 6.50
C LEU A 41 0.92 15.30 7.17
N ILE A 42 0.81 16.25 8.09
CA ILE A 42 -0.41 16.66 8.78
C ILE A 42 -0.59 18.16 8.67
N GLY A 43 -1.81 18.65 8.88
CA GLY A 43 -2.08 20.09 8.91
C GLY A 43 -1.77 20.70 10.28
N PRO A 44 -1.55 22.04 10.34
CA PRO A 44 -1.24 22.73 11.61
C PRO A 44 -2.36 22.61 12.66
N ARG A 45 -3.59 22.37 12.22
CA ARG A 45 -4.75 22.15 13.12
C ARG A 45 -4.84 20.71 13.64
N ASP A 46 -4.03 19.81 13.12
CA ASP A 46 -4.09 18.41 13.45
C ASP A 46 -3.11 18.03 14.58
N VAL A 47 -2.12 18.90 14.89
CA VAL A 47 -1.05 18.63 15.87
C VAL A 47 -1.60 18.31 17.27
N GLY A 48 -2.69 18.97 17.71
CA GLY A 48 -3.31 18.71 19.01
C GLY A 48 -4.37 17.59 19.02
N ILE A 49 -4.56 16.89 17.89
CA ILE A 49 -5.59 15.85 17.73
C ILE A 49 -5.08 14.68 16.84
N ILE A 50 -3.78 14.39 16.90
CA ILE A 50 -3.14 13.32 16.11
C ILE A 50 -3.73 11.96 16.48
N TRP A 51 -3.91 11.70 17.77
CA TRP A 51 -4.51 10.45 18.24
C TRP A 51 -5.88 10.20 17.62
N GLU A 52 -6.78 11.15 17.75
CA GLU A 52 -8.15 10.99 17.24
C GLU A 52 -8.20 10.96 15.73
N ARG A 53 -7.65 12.01 15.11
CA ARG A 53 -7.85 12.27 13.69
C ARG A 53 -7.04 11.36 12.78
N HIS A 54 -5.88 10.92 13.23
CA HIS A 54 -4.97 10.14 12.42
C HIS A 54 -4.80 8.71 12.92
N ILE A 55 -4.46 8.49 14.20
CA ILE A 55 -4.13 7.17 14.69
C ILE A 55 -5.39 6.32 14.93
N LEU A 56 -6.31 6.76 15.77
CA LEU A 56 -7.55 6.01 16.06
C LEU A 56 -8.43 5.87 14.81
N ASN A 57 -8.51 6.93 14.00
CA ASN A 57 -9.21 6.86 12.72
C ASN A 57 -8.60 5.80 11.79
N SER A 58 -7.28 5.67 11.76
CA SER A 58 -6.59 4.63 10.98
C SER A 58 -6.78 3.24 11.59
N ALA A 59 -6.75 3.12 12.92
CA ALA A 59 -6.98 1.85 13.61
C ALA A 59 -8.39 1.27 13.37
N ALA A 60 -9.35 2.11 13.00
CA ALA A 60 -10.72 1.68 12.68
C ALA A 60 -10.80 0.65 11.53
N ILE A 61 -9.77 0.53 10.68
CA ILE A 61 -9.75 -0.52 9.63
C ILE A 61 -9.32 -1.89 10.14
N VAL A 62 -8.64 -1.95 11.29
CA VAL A 62 -8.01 -3.19 11.82
C VAL A 62 -9.00 -4.36 11.93
N PRO A 63 -10.21 -4.21 12.48
CA PRO A 63 -11.19 -5.30 12.53
C PRO A 63 -11.55 -5.84 11.13
N PHE A 64 -11.72 -4.96 10.16
CA PHE A 64 -12.07 -5.33 8.77
C PHE A 64 -10.92 -6.06 8.06
N VAL A 65 -9.67 -5.62 8.26
CA VAL A 65 -8.50 -6.30 7.72
C VAL A 65 -8.37 -7.69 8.33
N ARG A 66 -8.52 -7.82 9.66
CA ARG A 66 -8.46 -9.09 10.38
C ARG A 66 -9.53 -10.09 9.89
N GLU A 67 -10.77 -9.63 9.75
CA GLU A 67 -11.87 -10.43 9.23
C GLU A 67 -11.62 -10.89 7.78
N SER A 68 -11.20 -9.96 6.91
CA SER A 68 -10.93 -10.23 5.50
C SER A 68 -9.78 -11.21 5.27
N THR A 69 -8.87 -11.35 6.26
CA THR A 69 -7.70 -12.23 6.18
C THR A 69 -7.81 -13.48 7.05
N ALA A 70 -8.90 -13.65 7.80
CA ALA A 70 -9.05 -14.73 8.79
C ALA A 70 -8.81 -16.14 8.19
N ASN A 71 -9.23 -16.36 6.95
CA ASN A 71 -9.10 -17.64 6.25
C ASN A 71 -8.04 -17.61 5.13
N LYS A 72 -7.14 -16.62 5.13
CA LYS A 72 -6.09 -16.47 4.13
C LYS A 72 -4.82 -17.15 4.58
N GLN A 73 -4.17 -17.88 3.67
CA GLN A 73 -2.87 -18.48 3.92
C GLN A 73 -1.78 -17.41 4.12
N PHE A 74 -1.86 -16.34 3.32
CA PHE A 74 -0.96 -15.20 3.39
C PHE A 74 -1.78 -13.94 3.72
N LYS A 75 -1.49 -13.33 4.86
CA LYS A 75 -2.16 -12.12 5.32
C LYS A 75 -1.44 -10.88 4.78
N THR A 76 -1.54 -10.67 3.48
CA THR A 76 -0.85 -9.58 2.78
C THR A 76 -1.75 -8.37 2.61
N VAL A 77 -1.23 -7.20 2.95
CA VAL A 77 -1.94 -5.92 2.87
C VAL A 77 -1.10 -4.92 2.09
N ALA A 78 -1.70 -4.26 1.10
CA ALA A 78 -1.08 -3.10 0.45
C ALA A 78 -1.80 -1.81 0.87
N ASP A 79 -1.05 -0.80 1.27
CA ASP A 79 -1.57 0.54 1.52
C ASP A 79 -1.17 1.47 0.38
N ILE A 80 -2.15 1.95 -0.38
CA ILE A 80 -1.92 2.71 -1.61
C ILE A 80 -2.02 4.21 -1.35
N GLY A 81 -0.89 4.90 -1.59
CA GLY A 81 -0.75 6.32 -1.29
C GLY A 81 -0.59 6.55 0.21
N SER A 82 0.32 5.81 0.83
CA SER A 82 0.50 5.77 2.28
C SER A 82 0.81 7.14 2.92
N GLY A 83 1.40 8.06 2.16
CA GLY A 83 1.60 9.45 2.57
C GLY A 83 2.34 9.59 3.90
N GLY A 84 1.66 10.09 4.92
CA GLY A 84 2.17 10.20 6.29
C GLY A 84 2.17 8.89 7.07
N GLY A 85 1.79 7.76 6.45
CA GLY A 85 1.72 6.45 7.09
C GLY A 85 0.29 6.00 7.46
N PHE A 86 -0.72 6.66 6.90
CA PHE A 86 -2.12 6.43 7.25
C PHE A 86 -2.92 5.79 6.10
N PRO A 87 -3.60 4.66 6.35
CA PRO A 87 -3.69 3.92 7.59
C PRO A 87 -2.60 2.86 7.79
N GLY A 88 -1.67 2.66 6.82
CA GLY A 88 -0.80 1.52 6.71
C GLY A 88 0.11 1.26 7.92
N ILE A 89 0.85 2.29 8.41
CA ILE A 89 1.73 2.15 9.59
C ILE A 89 0.93 1.77 10.83
N VAL A 90 -0.21 2.44 11.06
CA VAL A 90 -1.04 2.18 12.24
C VAL A 90 -1.60 0.76 12.21
N ALA A 91 -2.12 0.34 11.07
CA ALA A 91 -2.64 -1.02 10.91
C ALA A 91 -1.54 -2.09 11.05
N ALA A 92 -0.32 -1.80 10.54
CA ALA A 92 0.82 -2.71 10.66
C ALA A 92 1.26 -2.90 12.12
N ALA A 93 1.25 -1.83 12.92
CA ALA A 93 1.53 -1.91 14.36
C ALA A 93 0.48 -2.78 15.09
N CYS A 94 -0.80 -2.64 14.72
CA CYS A 94 -1.90 -3.39 15.33
C CYS A 94 -2.02 -4.86 14.84
N LEU A 95 -1.36 -5.21 13.73
CA LEU A 95 -1.46 -6.52 13.08
C LEU A 95 -0.06 -7.09 12.77
N PRO A 96 0.73 -7.45 13.79
CA PRO A 96 2.11 -7.91 13.60
C PRO A 96 2.22 -9.24 12.84
N ASP A 97 1.13 -10.00 12.74
CA ASP A 97 1.03 -11.27 11.99
C ASP A 97 0.66 -11.08 10.51
N HIS A 98 0.52 -9.83 10.04
CA HIS A 98 0.26 -9.49 8.65
C HIS A 98 1.49 -8.87 8.00
N GLN A 99 1.62 -9.01 6.67
CA GLN A 99 2.68 -8.39 5.89
C GLN A 99 2.14 -7.16 5.16
N PHE A 100 2.68 -6.00 5.49
CA PHE A 100 2.26 -4.74 4.91
C PHE A 100 3.24 -4.26 3.84
N THR A 101 2.70 -3.76 2.72
CA THR A 101 3.43 -3.06 1.68
C THR A 101 2.89 -1.64 1.58
N LEU A 102 3.69 -0.65 1.98
CA LEU A 102 3.34 0.77 1.88
C LEU A 102 3.81 1.30 0.54
N VAL A 103 2.87 1.77 -0.29
CA VAL A 103 3.14 2.24 -1.65
C VAL A 103 2.96 3.75 -1.72
N GLU A 104 4.05 4.47 -2.02
CA GLU A 104 4.05 5.94 -2.08
C GLU A 104 4.99 6.41 -3.21
N PRO A 105 4.58 7.32 -4.11
CA PRO A 105 5.44 7.79 -5.19
C PRO A 105 6.44 8.88 -4.79
N MET A 106 6.20 9.62 -3.72
CA MET A 106 7.02 10.79 -3.36
C MET A 106 8.21 10.40 -2.48
N GLU A 107 9.43 10.67 -2.95
CA GLU A 107 10.69 10.33 -2.29
C GLU A 107 10.74 10.77 -0.83
N ARG A 108 10.46 12.05 -0.55
CA ARG A 108 10.46 12.59 0.82
C ARG A 108 9.51 11.87 1.79
N ARG A 109 8.39 11.29 1.26
CA ARG A 109 7.45 10.50 2.06
C ARG A 109 7.92 9.08 2.25
N ILE A 110 8.66 8.55 1.30
CA ILE A 110 9.34 7.26 1.42
C ILE A 110 10.40 7.33 2.53
N GLU A 111 11.22 8.38 2.55
CA GLU A 111 12.19 8.62 3.61
C GLU A 111 11.49 8.65 4.98
N TRP A 112 10.43 9.44 5.12
CA TRP A 112 9.60 9.50 6.31
C TRP A 112 9.06 8.13 6.73
N LEU A 113 8.47 7.37 5.79
CA LEU A 113 7.90 6.05 6.08
C LEU A 113 8.97 5.07 6.56
N ASN A 114 10.16 5.08 5.95
CA ASN A 114 11.27 4.24 6.38
C ASN A 114 11.79 4.62 7.78
N GLU A 115 11.90 5.92 8.07
CA GLU A 115 12.24 6.41 9.41
C GLU A 115 11.22 5.89 10.43
N CYS A 116 9.91 6.06 10.18
CA CYS A 116 8.86 5.58 11.07
C CYS A 116 8.92 4.06 11.28
N VAL A 117 9.12 3.28 10.21
CA VAL A 117 9.22 1.82 10.29
C VAL A 117 10.41 1.40 11.17
N ALA A 118 11.55 2.09 11.03
CA ALA A 118 12.74 1.83 11.83
C ALA A 118 12.56 2.23 13.30
N ASP A 119 12.06 3.45 13.56
CA ASP A 119 11.86 3.98 14.91
C ASP A 119 10.84 3.16 15.71
N MET A 120 9.81 2.64 15.05
CA MET A 120 8.78 1.79 15.63
C MET A 120 9.15 0.30 15.66
N GLU A 121 10.30 -0.10 15.09
CA GLU A 121 10.73 -1.50 14.98
C GLU A 121 9.65 -2.40 14.34
N LEU A 122 9.09 -1.97 13.20
CA LEU A 122 8.08 -2.72 12.46
C LEU A 122 8.73 -3.69 11.47
N GLU A 123 8.85 -4.96 11.84
CA GLU A 123 9.47 -6.02 11.03
C GLU A 123 8.56 -6.53 9.89
N ASN A 124 7.26 -6.20 9.96
CA ASN A 124 6.23 -6.67 9.05
C ASN A 124 5.88 -5.66 7.94
N VAL A 125 6.70 -4.63 7.74
CA VAL A 125 6.45 -3.55 6.78
C VAL A 125 7.54 -3.48 5.72
N THR A 126 7.13 -3.38 4.46
CA THR A 126 7.98 -3.05 3.31
C THR A 126 7.51 -1.74 2.71
N VAL A 127 8.40 -0.78 2.54
CA VAL A 127 8.10 0.51 1.89
C VAL A 127 8.54 0.46 0.43
N VAL A 128 7.64 0.87 -0.48
CA VAL A 128 7.85 0.78 -1.92
C VAL A 128 7.60 2.13 -2.59
N ARG A 129 8.62 2.64 -3.29
CA ARG A 129 8.48 3.85 -4.11
C ARG A 129 7.87 3.52 -5.45
N ALA A 130 6.54 3.60 -5.55
CA ALA A 130 5.82 3.33 -6.78
C ALA A 130 4.48 4.07 -6.82
N ARG A 131 3.94 4.22 -8.04
CA ARG A 131 2.53 4.54 -8.24
C ARG A 131 1.72 3.24 -8.32
N ALA A 132 0.42 3.35 -8.06
CA ALA A 132 -0.50 2.21 -8.14
C ALA A 132 -0.44 1.47 -9.50
N ASN A 133 -0.34 2.21 -10.61
CA ASN A 133 -0.24 1.61 -11.94
C ASN A 133 1.08 0.84 -12.15
N GLU A 134 2.18 1.28 -11.54
CA GLU A 134 3.47 0.58 -11.59
C GLU A 134 3.39 -0.74 -10.80
N MET A 135 2.73 -0.72 -9.64
CA MET A 135 2.44 -1.94 -8.87
C MET A 135 1.56 -2.92 -9.66
N ILE A 136 0.52 -2.43 -10.34
CA ILE A 136 -0.34 -3.26 -11.19
C ILE A 136 0.47 -3.90 -12.32
N GLU A 137 1.32 -3.13 -13.01
CA GLU A 137 2.18 -3.63 -14.07
C GLU A 137 3.16 -4.70 -13.55
N ALA A 138 3.71 -4.54 -12.34
CA ALA A 138 4.60 -5.50 -11.72
C ALA A 138 3.88 -6.84 -11.42
N ILE A 139 2.66 -6.79 -10.90
CA ILE A 139 1.86 -7.98 -10.57
C ILE A 139 1.37 -8.69 -11.83
N VAL A 140 0.78 -7.95 -12.77
CA VAL A 140 0.21 -8.52 -14.01
C VAL A 140 1.33 -9.00 -14.95
N GLY A 141 2.45 -8.29 -15.04
CA GLY A 141 3.61 -8.70 -15.82
C GLY A 141 4.24 -10.00 -15.31
N ALA A 142 4.28 -10.21 -14.00
CA ALA A 142 4.77 -11.44 -13.40
C ALA A 142 3.86 -12.65 -13.70
N SER A 143 2.55 -12.44 -13.82
CA SER A 143 1.58 -13.50 -14.14
C SER A 143 1.62 -13.95 -15.61
N GLY A 144 2.07 -13.10 -16.51
CA GLY A 144 2.15 -13.38 -17.96
C GLY A 144 3.32 -14.28 -18.39
N THR A 145 4.30 -14.52 -17.53
CA THR A 145 5.50 -15.31 -17.84
C THR A 145 5.41 -16.81 -17.50
N GLN A 146 4.34 -17.26 -16.86
CA GLN A 146 4.18 -18.68 -16.48
C GLN A 146 3.31 -19.53 -17.44
N GLY A 147 2.82 -18.97 -18.54
CA GLY A 147 2.00 -19.69 -19.50
C GLY A 147 2.66 -19.84 -20.86
N GLY A 148 3.61 -20.77 -21.05
CA GLY A 148 4.05 -21.07 -22.41
C GLY A 148 5.42 -21.71 -22.56
N ASN A 149 5.60 -22.96 -22.14
CA ASN A 149 6.53 -23.83 -22.84
C ASN A 149 6.19 -25.32 -22.64
N HIS A 150 5.22 -25.81 -23.42
CA HIS A 150 5.17 -27.21 -23.82
C HIS A 150 4.73 -27.24 -25.30
N GLY A 151 5.69 -27.33 -26.17
CA GLY A 151 5.48 -27.47 -27.61
C GLY A 151 6.69 -28.13 -28.25
N ASN A 152 6.65 -29.44 -28.25
CA ASN A 152 7.57 -30.38 -28.86
C ASN A 152 7.85 -30.07 -30.33
N GLY A 153 9.10 -30.13 -30.72
CA GLY A 153 9.55 -29.92 -32.09
C GLY A 153 9.03 -30.95 -33.07
N ASN A 154 8.79 -30.51 -34.27
CA ASN A 154 9.22 -31.29 -35.44
C ASN A 154 9.33 -30.40 -36.69
N ALA A 155 10.48 -30.43 -37.27
CA ALA A 155 10.81 -29.77 -38.54
C ALA A 155 10.07 -30.42 -39.71
N ARG A 156 9.56 -29.61 -40.66
CA ARG A 156 9.61 -29.93 -42.08
C ARG A 156 9.34 -28.72 -42.98
N ASN A 157 10.24 -28.55 -43.92
CA ASN A 157 10.27 -27.66 -45.07
C ASN A 157 8.94 -27.42 -45.81
N GLY A 158 8.75 -26.22 -46.34
CA GLY A 158 7.75 -25.94 -47.36
C GLY A 158 7.71 -24.47 -47.78
N ARG A 159 8.14 -24.25 -49.01
CA ARG A 159 8.33 -22.96 -49.73
C ARG A 159 7.03 -22.17 -50.00
N ASN A 160 7.20 -20.86 -50.04
CA ASN A 160 6.51 -19.88 -50.92
C ASN A 160 5.01 -19.62 -50.76
N SER A 161 4.61 -18.42 -50.40
CA SER A 161 3.88 -17.55 -51.33
C SER A 161 3.70 -16.11 -50.79
N ARG A 162 3.59 -15.20 -51.70
CA ARG A 162 3.59 -13.74 -51.59
C ARG A 162 2.27 -13.16 -51.05
N ASN A 163 2.42 -12.01 -50.40
CA ASN A 163 1.51 -10.84 -50.46
C ASN A 163 0.18 -10.86 -49.73
N SER A 164 0.07 -10.09 -48.64
CA SER A 164 -0.99 -9.08 -48.56
C SER A 164 -0.68 -8.05 -47.46
N LYS A 165 -0.75 -6.79 -47.85
CA LYS A 165 -0.70 -5.61 -47.00
C LYS A 165 -1.89 -5.60 -46.06
N GLY A 166 -1.67 -5.37 -44.76
CA GLY A 166 -2.70 -5.10 -43.80
C GLY A 166 -2.07 -4.60 -42.51
N GLY A 167 -1.85 -3.29 -42.42
CA GLY A 167 -1.31 -2.67 -41.20
C GLY A 167 -2.25 -2.85 -40.00
N ARG A 168 -1.71 -3.40 -38.95
CA ARG A 168 -2.19 -3.17 -37.61
C ARG A 168 -0.99 -2.86 -36.74
N ASN A 169 -0.91 -1.60 -36.31
CA ASN A 169 0.00 -1.12 -35.28
C ASN A 169 -0.18 -1.96 -33.99
N GLY A 170 0.54 -3.06 -33.91
CA GLY A 170 0.87 -3.69 -32.64
C GLY A 170 1.91 -2.78 -32.00
N ARG A 171 1.50 -1.91 -31.07
CA ARG A 171 2.43 -1.30 -30.13
C ARG A 171 3.05 -2.45 -29.38
N GLY A 172 4.28 -2.82 -29.75
CA GLY A 172 5.08 -3.77 -29.01
C GLY A 172 5.10 -3.34 -27.55
N ALA A 173 4.65 -4.21 -26.67
CA ALA A 173 4.84 -4.04 -25.25
C ALA A 173 6.35 -3.94 -25.02
N VAL A 174 6.85 -2.74 -24.78
CA VAL A 174 8.21 -2.54 -24.30
C VAL A 174 8.26 -3.29 -22.99
N ALA A 175 9.10 -4.31 -22.91
CA ALA A 175 9.38 -5.02 -21.66
C ALA A 175 9.92 -3.97 -20.68
N ARG A 176 9.05 -3.45 -19.82
CA ARG A 176 9.45 -2.55 -18.75
C ARG A 176 10.21 -3.39 -17.75
N GLY A 177 11.37 -2.91 -17.31
CA GLY A 177 12.14 -3.56 -16.27
C GLY A 177 11.31 -3.74 -14.97
N PRO A 178 11.79 -4.57 -14.05
CA PRO A 178 11.11 -4.80 -12.79
C PRO A 178 10.90 -3.47 -12.04
N VAL A 179 9.77 -3.32 -11.37
CA VAL A 179 9.56 -2.23 -10.40
C VAL A 179 10.53 -2.47 -9.25
N LEU A 180 11.30 -1.44 -8.89
CA LEU A 180 12.34 -1.54 -7.89
C LEU A 180 11.89 -0.90 -6.58
N ASP A 181 12.31 -1.46 -5.45
CA ASP A 181 12.22 -0.83 -4.13
C ASP A 181 13.31 0.27 -3.98
N LEU A 182 13.40 0.87 -2.81
CA LEU A 182 14.38 1.93 -2.52
C LEU A 182 15.84 1.47 -2.63
N ASP A 183 16.10 0.20 -2.38
CA ASP A 183 17.42 -0.40 -2.47
C ASP A 183 17.77 -0.81 -3.90
N GLY A 184 16.89 -0.50 -4.86
CA GLY A 184 17.03 -0.91 -6.25
C GLY A 184 16.77 -2.40 -6.47
N LYS A 185 16.15 -3.10 -5.52
CA LYS A 185 15.77 -4.50 -5.66
C LYS A 185 14.42 -4.62 -6.36
N PRO A 186 14.24 -5.59 -7.25
CA PRO A 186 12.95 -5.83 -7.86
C PRO A 186 11.87 -6.11 -6.83
N ILE A 187 10.76 -5.36 -6.89
CA ILE A 187 9.57 -5.67 -6.11
C ILE A 187 9.07 -7.03 -6.57
N GLN A 188 9.29 -8.03 -5.75
CA GLN A 188 8.75 -9.35 -6.00
C GLN A 188 7.28 -9.43 -5.51
N ALA A 189 6.43 -8.55 -6.01
CA ALA A 189 4.99 -8.70 -5.86
C ALA A 189 4.53 -9.90 -6.71
N ARG A 190 4.89 -11.10 -6.26
CA ARG A 190 4.56 -12.34 -6.98
C ARG A 190 3.09 -12.70 -6.88
N HIS A 191 2.39 -12.09 -5.94
CA HIS A 191 0.99 -12.39 -5.66
C HIS A 191 0.23 -11.09 -5.40
N PRO A 192 -1.01 -10.99 -5.89
CA PRO A 192 -1.93 -9.95 -5.47
C PRO A 192 -2.16 -9.99 -3.94
N PHE A 193 -2.62 -8.89 -3.40
CA PHE A 193 -2.81 -8.73 -1.95
C PHE A 193 -4.17 -9.27 -1.49
N ALA A 194 -4.22 -9.80 -0.29
CA ALA A 194 -5.47 -10.22 0.35
C ALA A 194 -6.34 -9.00 0.68
N VAL A 195 -5.71 -7.90 1.09
CA VAL A 195 -6.40 -6.63 1.36
C VAL A 195 -5.61 -5.48 0.73
N VAL A 196 -6.34 -4.51 0.18
CA VAL A 196 -5.79 -3.20 -0.19
C VAL A 196 -6.43 -2.14 0.67
N THR A 197 -5.62 -1.27 1.27
CA THR A 197 -6.08 -0.12 2.05
C THR A 197 -5.70 1.19 1.36
N CYS A 198 -6.42 2.25 1.69
CA CYS A 198 -6.08 3.62 1.29
C CYS A 198 -6.88 4.63 2.10
N ARG A 199 -6.36 5.87 2.21
CA ARG A 199 -7.05 6.99 2.84
C ARG A 199 -6.96 8.24 1.97
N ALA A 200 -8.13 8.88 1.69
CA ALA A 200 -8.25 10.18 1.02
C ALA A 200 -7.50 10.33 -0.33
N VAL A 201 -7.25 9.23 -1.06
CA VAL A 201 -6.38 9.24 -2.25
C VAL A 201 -7.09 9.78 -3.49
N ALA A 202 -8.35 9.37 -3.73
CA ALA A 202 -9.11 9.75 -4.93
C ALA A 202 -10.62 9.47 -4.80
N PRO A 203 -11.46 9.99 -5.71
CA PRO A 203 -12.84 9.52 -5.85
C PRO A 203 -12.90 8.01 -6.08
N MET A 204 -13.97 7.35 -5.61
CA MET A 204 -14.11 5.87 -5.66
C MET A 204 -13.96 5.29 -7.06
N THR A 205 -14.47 5.98 -8.09
CA THR A 205 -14.36 5.57 -9.50
C THR A 205 -12.93 5.43 -10.00
N LYS A 206 -12.03 6.33 -9.57
CA LYS A 206 -10.59 6.23 -9.88
C LYS A 206 -9.88 5.23 -8.97
N LEU A 207 -10.26 5.23 -7.71
CA LEU A 207 -9.66 4.38 -6.69
C LEU A 207 -9.83 2.90 -7.03
N SER A 208 -11.02 2.49 -7.44
CA SER A 208 -11.29 1.10 -7.85
C SER A 208 -10.35 0.65 -8.99
N GLY A 209 -10.10 1.52 -9.97
CA GLY A 209 -9.15 1.22 -11.06
C GLY A 209 -7.70 1.05 -10.60
N TRP A 210 -7.32 1.66 -9.47
CA TRP A 210 -5.96 1.58 -8.91
C TRP A 210 -5.78 0.48 -7.88
N THR A 211 -6.86 -0.02 -7.29
CA THR A 211 -6.80 -0.95 -6.17
C THR A 211 -7.30 -2.35 -6.51
N LEU A 212 -8.40 -2.48 -7.25
CA LEU A 212 -8.96 -3.80 -7.57
C LEU A 212 -7.99 -4.73 -8.33
N PRO A 213 -7.18 -4.23 -9.29
CA PRO A 213 -6.19 -5.09 -9.97
C PRO A 213 -5.05 -5.59 -9.07
N LEU A 214 -4.87 -4.99 -7.88
CA LEU A 214 -3.89 -5.41 -6.88
C LEU A 214 -4.41 -6.50 -5.96
N LEU A 215 -5.72 -6.73 -5.94
CA LEU A 215 -6.35 -7.72 -5.07
C LEU A 215 -6.26 -9.13 -5.66
N GLU A 216 -6.00 -10.10 -4.81
CA GLU A 216 -6.21 -11.50 -5.14
C GLU A 216 -7.70 -11.82 -5.33
N ARG A 217 -8.00 -12.98 -5.91
CA ARG A 217 -9.39 -13.41 -6.05
C ARG A 217 -10.03 -13.58 -4.67
N GLY A 218 -11.12 -12.86 -4.42
CA GLY A 218 -11.77 -12.79 -3.11
C GLY A 218 -11.02 -11.92 -2.08
N GLY A 219 -10.13 -11.06 -2.54
CA GLY A 219 -9.53 -10.01 -1.72
C GLY A 219 -10.49 -8.85 -1.48
N CYS A 220 -10.16 -7.98 -0.52
CA CYS A 220 -11.02 -6.90 -0.05
C CYS A 220 -10.33 -5.53 -0.14
N LEU A 221 -11.08 -4.51 -0.60
CA LEU A 221 -10.68 -3.11 -0.51
C LEU A 221 -11.28 -2.50 0.75
N VAL A 222 -10.43 -1.99 1.65
CA VAL A 222 -10.82 -1.26 2.86
C VAL A 222 -10.34 0.18 2.75
N ALA A 223 -11.25 1.11 2.40
CA ALA A 223 -10.91 2.49 2.14
C ALA A 223 -11.48 3.43 3.21
N LEU A 224 -10.62 4.26 3.82
CA LEU A 224 -11.04 5.36 4.66
C LEU A 224 -11.42 6.56 3.81
N LYS A 225 -12.69 6.95 3.85
CA LYS A 225 -13.22 8.09 3.11
C LYS A 225 -13.81 9.13 4.05
N GLY A 226 -13.72 10.40 3.64
CA GLY A 226 -14.38 11.49 4.35
C GLY A 226 -15.90 11.49 4.14
N ARG A 227 -16.57 12.49 4.69
CA ARG A 227 -18.05 12.64 4.66
C ARG A 227 -18.67 12.66 3.25
N SER A 228 -17.90 13.00 2.22
CA SER A 228 -18.33 12.98 0.80
C SER A 228 -18.34 11.59 0.15
N ALA A 229 -18.21 10.53 0.92
CA ALA A 229 -18.23 9.15 0.37
C ALA A 229 -19.63 8.68 -0.05
N GLN A 230 -20.68 9.45 0.27
CA GLN A 230 -22.06 9.11 -0.08
C GLN A 230 -22.53 9.74 -1.40
N GLU A 231 -21.68 10.50 -2.08
CA GLU A 231 -21.88 11.04 -3.43
C GLU A 231 -21.09 10.21 -4.46
#